data_10a34a5cb3859a3ef179785534ba4ba6
#
_entry.id   10a34a5cb3859a3ef179785534ba4ba6
#
_cell.length_a   1.000
_cell.length_b   1.000
_cell.length_c   1.000
_cell.angle_alpha   90.00
_cell.angle_beta   90.00
_cell.angle_gamma   90.00
#
_symmetry.space_group_name_H-M   'P 1'
#
loop_
_entity.id
_entity.type
_entity.pdbx_description
1 polymer ?
#
loop_
_entity_poly.entity_id
_entity_poly.type
_entity_poly.pdbx_seq_one_letter_code
_entity_poly.pdbx_strand_id
1 'polypeptide(L)'
;MKHRSLRWLAVLLSFTFLAAACGGETSSESDDVDTSDSTPDDSTPDSTPDDSTPDSTPDDSTPSDGEANIYEDPRGGIFAEFQQTFDRGDDPFAQMGSVCVAHDAAADRVDTDPGITADQINVGHLRSRLEDAVEIGFGIPVGDTKEMFEVFVDYINTECGGIRGRQINLGYAEADLLGADVEASRNRACLALTEDFDSTIIMNSTGFQGGANLCIVEEQNTAFISTQGQTEEFMARGEDRLISLSPTLEESLRFLVTDLLDSGALEGKKPGVAAPSTPGQYEAVEAGLVQPLLDAGFDVVFDQLDCGGSTVCTGGVPESVQNMIDGEVDVFFNVLNIVSAPGYINEMVTRGFQPGDVQFYASDFNSQAGELTSSQIANNPDAGALYNGAIIVDFRTTGDFRRDDFQPNPFAEECNRVYAENSPSGASHKFDDAEDVAYGMVGSVCSIVKVMARAIYHAGDNPTIADIQASLASLGPIDNNGLTPASIVPGKTQSADAIQTLDYAFPCDLPLPFQRDDGEPICITGRGDFRPAPR
;
A
#
# COMPACT_ATOMS: atom_id res chain seq x y z
N MET A 1 14.20 -44.08 -21.75
CA MET A 1 13.02 -44.22 -22.64
C MET A 1 11.92 -44.96 -21.87
N LYS A 2 10.69 -44.40 -21.92
CA LYS A 2 9.46 -44.87 -21.27
C LYS A 2 9.28 -44.50 -19.81
N HIS A 3 8.52 -43.50 -19.58
CA HIS A 3 7.36 -43.25 -18.71
C HIS A 3 7.20 -41.76 -18.38
N ARG A 4 6.74 -41.00 -19.36
CA ARG A 4 6.17 -39.64 -19.16
C ARG A 4 4.97 -39.49 -20.09
N SER A 5 3.84 -40.02 -19.68
CA SER A 5 2.54 -39.67 -20.26
C SER A 5 1.45 -40.34 -19.42
N LEU A 6 0.97 -39.66 -18.40
CA LEU A 6 -0.34 -39.87 -17.75
C LEU A 6 -0.51 -38.94 -16.55
N ARG A 7 -0.59 -37.64 -16.77
CA ARG A 7 -1.06 -36.68 -15.72
C ARG A 7 -1.79 -35.47 -16.30
N TRP A 8 -2.33 -35.57 -17.50
CA TRP A 8 -3.12 -34.51 -18.14
C TRP A 8 -4.53 -34.99 -18.40
N LEU A 9 -5.34 -35.29 -17.36
CA LEU A 9 -6.76 -35.56 -17.52
C LEU A 9 -7.47 -35.62 -16.16
N ALA A 10 -7.51 -34.52 -15.45
CA ALA A 10 -8.34 -34.42 -14.23
C ALA A 10 -8.61 -32.97 -13.74
N VAL A 11 -8.69 -31.95 -14.59
CA VAL A 11 -9.09 -30.58 -14.17
C VAL A 11 -10.18 -29.99 -15.07
N LEU A 12 -11.01 -30.82 -15.66
CA LEU A 12 -12.13 -30.33 -16.46
C LEU A 12 -13.42 -31.00 -16.00
N LEU A 13 -13.85 -30.80 -14.75
CA LEU A 13 -15.21 -31.17 -14.29
C LEU A 13 -15.41 -30.74 -12.82
N SER A 14 -15.73 -29.47 -12.57
CA SER A 14 -16.49 -29.08 -11.37
C SER A 14 -16.83 -27.58 -11.34
N PHE A 15 -17.49 -27.09 -12.37
CA PHE A 15 -18.24 -25.83 -12.28
C PHE A 15 -19.63 -26.03 -12.89
N THR A 16 -20.47 -26.78 -12.20
CA THR A 16 -21.94 -26.73 -12.33
C THR A 16 -22.54 -27.26 -11.05
N PHE A 17 -23.42 -26.50 -10.47
CA PHE A 17 -24.33 -26.69 -9.34
C PHE A 17 -24.03 -25.75 -8.16
N LEU A 18 -24.80 -24.63 -8.17
CA LEU A 18 -25.61 -24.24 -7.03
C LEU A 18 -26.44 -23.01 -7.42
N ALA A 19 -27.51 -23.29 -8.13
CA ALA A 19 -28.66 -22.39 -8.21
C ALA A 19 -29.88 -23.23 -7.84
N ALA A 20 -30.34 -23.14 -6.62
CA ALA A 20 -31.75 -23.44 -6.27
C ALA A 20 -32.04 -23.05 -4.82
N ALA A 21 -32.97 -22.14 -4.70
CA ALA A 21 -34.06 -22.12 -3.72
C ALA A 21 -33.76 -21.72 -2.27
N CYS A 22 -34.34 -20.59 -1.85
CA CYS A 22 -35.53 -20.64 -1.02
C CYS A 22 -36.17 -19.24 -0.94
N GLY A 23 -37.36 -19.15 -1.52
CA GLY A 23 -38.31 -18.09 -1.22
C GLY A 23 -38.95 -18.35 0.15
N GLY A 24 -39.25 -17.30 0.88
CA GLY A 24 -40.00 -17.32 2.12
C GLY A 24 -40.51 -15.92 2.37
N GLU A 25 -41.76 -15.70 1.95
CA GLU A 25 -42.59 -14.56 2.36
C GLU A 25 -42.81 -14.59 3.88
N THR A 26 -42.65 -13.48 4.58
CA THR A 26 -43.47 -13.15 5.73
C THR A 26 -43.69 -11.64 5.82
N SER A 27 -44.95 -11.35 5.85
CA SER A 27 -45.75 -10.16 6.01
C SER A 27 -45.26 -9.09 7.01
N SER A 28 -45.41 -7.87 6.53
CA SER A 28 -45.69 -6.59 7.16
C SER A 28 -46.37 -6.61 8.54
N GLU A 29 -45.85 -5.80 9.45
CA GLU A 29 -46.65 -5.01 10.36
C GLU A 29 -46.07 -3.60 10.50
N SER A 30 -46.89 -2.62 10.20
CA SER A 30 -46.67 -1.20 10.32
C SER A 30 -46.99 -0.74 11.73
N ASP A 31 -46.08 0.00 12.36
CA ASP A 31 -46.42 0.84 13.50
C ASP A 31 -46.07 2.31 13.19
N ASP A 32 -47.12 3.09 13.16
CA ASP A 32 -47.15 4.56 13.14
C ASP A 32 -46.50 5.11 14.41
N VAL A 33 -45.53 5.99 14.29
CA VAL A 33 -45.13 6.90 15.38
C VAL A 33 -45.07 8.35 14.88
N ASP A 34 -45.87 9.09 15.56
CA ASP A 34 -46.24 10.49 15.56
C ASP A 34 -45.09 11.50 15.36
N THR A 35 -45.28 12.40 14.43
CA THR A 35 -44.47 13.61 14.23
C THR A 35 -44.85 14.69 15.24
N SER A 36 -43.89 15.10 16.07
CA SER A 36 -43.99 16.37 16.79
C SER A 36 -43.00 17.41 16.23
N ASP A 37 -43.61 18.40 15.66
CA ASP A 37 -43.11 19.66 15.15
C ASP A 37 -42.48 20.48 16.30
N SER A 38 -41.21 20.95 16.14
CA SER A 38 -40.67 22.05 16.94
C SER A 38 -39.70 22.89 16.11
N THR A 39 -40.17 24.03 15.73
CA THR A 39 -39.44 25.16 15.14
C THR A 39 -38.37 25.68 16.12
N PRO A 40 -37.18 26.01 15.66
CA PRO A 40 -36.21 26.79 16.44
C PRO A 40 -36.35 28.28 16.16
N ASP A 41 -36.26 29.00 17.25
CA ASP A 41 -36.32 30.45 17.40
C ASP A 41 -35.07 31.13 16.80
N ASP A 42 -35.34 32.22 16.09
CA ASP A 42 -34.38 33.09 15.43
C ASP A 42 -33.81 34.10 16.45
N SER A 43 -32.52 34.07 16.71
CA SER A 43 -31.81 35.12 17.42
C SER A 43 -30.41 35.37 16.83
N THR A 44 -30.37 36.37 15.95
CA THR A 44 -29.15 37.03 15.47
C THR A 44 -28.54 37.91 16.56
N PRO A 45 -27.25 37.87 16.77
CA PRO A 45 -26.49 38.99 17.32
C PRO A 45 -25.69 39.69 16.22
N ASP A 46 -26.00 40.95 16.09
CA ASP A 46 -25.25 41.97 15.38
C ASP A 46 -23.92 42.24 16.12
N SER A 47 -22.78 42.09 15.45
CA SER A 47 -21.50 42.65 15.89
C SER A 47 -20.63 42.97 14.68
N THR A 48 -20.49 44.25 14.44
CA THR A 48 -19.57 44.91 13.51
C THR A 48 -18.10 44.51 13.80
N PRO A 49 -17.30 44.23 12.76
CA PRO A 49 -15.86 44.04 12.94
C PRO A 49 -15.14 45.39 12.96
N ASP A 50 -14.28 45.54 13.94
CA ASP A 50 -13.31 46.63 14.09
C ASP A 50 -12.15 46.41 13.08
N ASP A 51 -11.91 47.45 12.28
CA ASP A 51 -10.90 47.53 11.24
C ASP A 51 -9.54 47.83 11.86
N SER A 52 -8.69 46.81 11.99
CA SER A 52 -7.27 46.99 12.27
C SER A 52 -6.42 46.14 11.36
N THR A 53 -5.99 46.70 10.25
CA THR A 53 -4.94 46.24 9.36
C THR A 53 -3.59 46.24 10.07
N PRO A 54 -2.88 45.12 10.16
CA PRO A 54 -1.44 45.15 10.35
C PRO A 54 -0.75 45.17 8.98
N ASP A 55 -0.09 46.25 8.72
CA ASP A 55 0.91 46.40 7.67
C ASP A 55 2.10 45.48 7.98
N SER A 56 2.16 44.31 7.36
CA SER A 56 3.34 43.45 7.34
C SER A 56 3.77 43.28 5.89
N THR A 57 4.78 44.04 5.52
CA THR A 57 5.63 43.81 4.35
C THR A 57 6.06 42.35 4.31
N PRO A 58 5.94 41.66 3.17
CA PRO A 58 6.54 40.34 3.01
C PRO A 58 8.06 40.51 3.10
N ASP A 59 8.65 39.84 4.06
CA ASP A 59 10.09 39.63 4.13
C ASP A 59 10.48 38.76 2.92
N ASP A 60 11.19 39.38 2.01
CA ASP A 60 11.76 38.74 0.80
C ASP A 60 12.96 37.90 1.26
N SER A 61 12.66 36.78 1.96
CA SER A 61 13.66 35.75 2.22
C SER A 61 13.82 34.93 0.93
N THR A 62 14.77 35.34 0.11
CA THR A 62 15.40 34.47 -0.90
C THR A 62 15.67 33.10 -0.28
N PRO A 63 15.22 32.00 -0.92
CA PRO A 63 15.59 30.66 -0.50
C PRO A 63 17.12 30.58 -0.48
N SER A 64 17.68 30.09 0.61
CA SER A 64 19.10 29.84 0.71
C SER A 64 19.47 28.82 -0.38
N ASP A 65 20.39 29.22 -1.26
CA ASP A 65 21.05 28.32 -2.22
C ASP A 65 21.64 27.13 -1.47
N GLY A 66 20.99 25.96 -1.48
CA GLY A 66 21.55 24.77 -0.86
C GLY A 66 20.62 23.58 -0.60
N GLU A 67 19.31 23.68 -0.79
CA GLU A 67 18.48 22.47 -0.79
C GLU A 67 18.64 21.79 -2.15
N ALA A 68 19.43 20.71 -2.17
CA ALA A 68 19.46 19.81 -3.31
C ALA A 68 18.03 19.34 -3.61
N ASN A 69 17.58 19.53 -4.85
CA ASN A 69 16.28 19.08 -5.28
C ASN A 69 16.28 17.55 -5.28
N ILE A 70 15.72 16.94 -4.23
CA ILE A 70 15.67 15.48 -4.06
C ILE A 70 14.95 14.76 -5.20
N TYR A 71 14.39 15.49 -6.14
CA TYR A 71 13.64 14.96 -7.28
C TYR A 71 14.39 14.98 -8.62
N GLU A 72 15.65 15.42 -8.65
CA GLU A 72 16.37 15.54 -9.94
C GLU A 72 16.88 14.22 -10.53
N ASP A 73 17.26 13.24 -9.75
CA ASP A 73 17.60 11.88 -10.21
C ASP A 73 17.61 10.86 -9.05
N PRO A 74 16.50 10.27 -8.68
CA PRO A 74 16.49 9.30 -7.57
C PRO A 74 17.22 7.99 -7.86
N ARG A 75 17.55 7.66 -9.11
CA ARG A 75 18.31 6.45 -9.47
C ARG A 75 19.77 6.67 -9.76
N GLY A 76 20.16 7.90 -10.10
CA GLY A 76 21.53 8.28 -10.38
C GLY A 76 22.19 8.95 -9.19
N GLY A 77 22.60 10.20 -9.41
CA GLY A 77 23.24 10.99 -8.38
C GLY A 77 22.37 11.24 -7.18
N ILE A 78 21.08 11.51 -7.37
CA ILE A 78 20.20 11.97 -6.28
C ILE A 78 19.84 10.88 -5.32
N PHE A 79 19.66 9.64 -5.77
CA PHE A 79 19.36 8.59 -4.83
C PHE A 79 20.52 8.38 -3.86
N ALA A 80 21.75 8.47 -4.35
CA ALA A 80 22.94 8.47 -3.52
C ALA A 80 23.02 9.74 -2.67
N GLU A 81 22.62 10.89 -3.19
CA GLU A 81 22.59 12.16 -2.46
C GLU A 81 21.48 12.21 -1.43
N PHE A 82 20.27 11.73 -1.74
CA PHE A 82 19.18 11.60 -0.77
C PHE A 82 19.62 10.81 0.46
N GLN A 83 20.39 9.76 0.27
CA GLN A 83 20.91 8.94 1.36
C GLN A 83 22.11 9.56 2.09
N GLN A 84 22.88 10.40 1.41
CA GLN A 84 24.13 10.95 1.93
C GLN A 84 24.00 12.38 2.46
N THR A 85 23.12 13.19 1.89
CA THR A 85 23.07 14.64 2.16
C THR A 85 21.99 15.07 3.12
N PHE A 86 21.04 14.19 3.51
CA PHE A 86 20.16 14.51 4.60
C PHE A 86 20.97 14.70 5.86
N ASP A 87 21.11 15.96 6.32
CA ASP A 87 21.56 16.25 7.66
C ASP A 87 20.46 15.82 8.64
N ARG A 88 20.55 14.55 9.04
CA ARG A 88 19.62 13.97 10.00
C ARG A 88 19.94 14.36 11.43
N GLY A 89 20.87 15.27 11.61
CA GLY A 89 21.29 15.78 12.90
C GLY A 89 21.79 14.70 13.85
N ASP A 90 21.40 14.81 15.12
CA ASP A 90 21.75 13.87 16.19
C ASP A 90 20.79 12.66 16.27
N ASP A 91 19.95 12.39 15.23
CA ASP A 91 19.06 11.22 15.19
C ASP A 91 19.89 9.93 15.05
N PRO A 92 19.98 9.08 16.09
CA PRO A 92 20.79 7.89 16.02
C PRO A 92 20.23 6.85 15.04
N PHE A 93 18.94 6.93 14.68
CA PHE A 93 18.29 6.06 13.71
C PHE A 93 18.37 6.57 12.26
N ALA A 94 18.99 7.73 12.06
CA ALA A 94 19.06 8.33 10.74
C ALA A 94 20.05 7.66 9.78
N GLN A 95 20.97 6.85 10.30
CA GLN A 95 21.99 6.19 9.47
C GLN A 95 21.37 5.05 8.66
N MET A 96 21.66 5.07 7.36
CA MET A 96 21.34 3.94 6.49
C MET A 96 22.08 2.67 6.94
N GLY A 97 21.48 1.50 6.68
CA GLY A 97 22.06 0.23 7.04
C GLY A 97 21.99 -0.12 8.54
N SER A 98 21.31 0.69 9.35
CA SER A 98 21.16 0.43 10.79
C SER A 98 19.72 0.08 11.14
N VAL A 99 19.49 -1.12 11.62
CA VAL A 99 18.17 -1.57 12.12
C VAL A 99 17.93 -1.04 13.53
N CYS A 100 18.97 -1.02 14.34
CA CYS A 100 18.91 -0.44 15.69
C CYS A 100 20.17 0.37 16.01
N VAL A 101 20.04 1.27 16.93
CA VAL A 101 21.15 2.10 17.44
C VAL A 101 21.23 1.94 18.96
N ALA A 102 22.41 1.55 19.45
CA ALA A 102 22.65 1.51 20.89
C ALA A 102 22.52 2.91 21.48
N HIS A 103 21.84 3.03 22.60
CA HIS A 103 21.65 4.29 23.33
C HIS A 103 21.69 4.05 24.83
N ASP A 104 21.97 5.11 25.58
CA ASP A 104 21.94 5.03 27.03
C ASP A 104 20.48 4.93 27.51
N ALA A 105 20.23 4.02 28.43
CA ALA A 105 18.92 3.88 29.03
C ALA A 105 18.58 5.13 29.84
N ALA A 106 17.33 5.61 29.72
CA ALA A 106 16.84 6.70 30.55
C ALA A 106 16.92 6.35 32.04
N ALA A 107 17.34 7.32 32.86
CA ALA A 107 17.63 7.08 34.26
C ALA A 107 16.39 6.75 35.10
N ASP A 108 15.30 7.50 34.92
CA ASP A 108 14.07 7.38 35.71
C ASP A 108 12.84 7.15 34.80
N ARG A 109 12.63 5.90 34.40
CA ARG A 109 11.48 5.50 33.62
C ARG A 109 10.26 5.29 34.50
N VAL A 110 9.11 5.76 34.05
CA VAL A 110 7.81 5.59 34.73
C VAL A 110 6.75 5.06 33.77
N ASP A 111 5.70 4.50 34.33
CA ASP A 111 4.48 4.18 33.59
C ASP A 111 3.78 5.49 33.21
N THR A 112 3.37 5.63 31.94
CA THR A 112 2.75 6.86 31.44
C THR A 112 1.31 6.66 30.98
N ASP A 113 1.09 5.66 30.13
CA ASP A 113 -0.20 5.35 29.53
C ASP A 113 -0.43 3.83 29.53
N PRO A 114 -1.67 3.33 29.26
CA PRO A 114 -1.89 1.92 28.95
C PRO A 114 -0.94 1.46 27.84
N GLY A 115 -0.32 0.30 28.03
CA GLY A 115 0.68 -0.22 27.09
C GLY A 115 2.09 0.40 27.20
N ILE A 116 2.30 1.42 28.05
CA ILE A 116 3.63 2.04 28.29
C ILE A 116 3.98 1.96 29.77
N THR A 117 4.88 1.06 30.11
CA THR A 117 5.40 0.91 31.47
C THR A 117 6.86 1.39 31.58
N ALA A 118 7.39 1.41 32.80
CA ALA A 118 8.81 1.71 33.01
C ALA A 118 9.76 0.78 32.25
N ASP A 119 9.34 -0.46 32.00
CA ASP A 119 10.20 -1.52 31.44
C ASP A 119 9.85 -1.92 30.02
N GLN A 120 8.63 -1.62 29.53
CA GLN A 120 8.18 -2.06 28.20
C GLN A 120 7.18 -1.11 27.54
N ILE A 121 7.08 -1.24 26.20
CA ILE A 121 6.08 -0.59 25.35
C ILE A 121 5.38 -1.67 24.52
N ASN A 122 4.06 -1.70 24.54
CA ASN A 122 3.24 -2.61 23.74
C ASN A 122 3.14 -2.09 22.30
N VAL A 123 3.48 -2.92 21.34
CA VAL A 123 3.38 -2.65 19.90
C VAL A 123 2.67 -3.80 19.23
N GLY A 124 1.69 -3.52 18.37
CA GLY A 124 0.92 -4.54 17.67
C GLY A 124 1.51 -4.91 16.31
N HIS A 125 1.49 -6.18 15.97
CA HIS A 125 1.64 -6.65 14.60
C HIS A 125 0.30 -7.24 14.14
N LEU A 126 -0.29 -6.61 13.12
CA LEU A 126 -1.51 -7.04 12.49
C LEU A 126 -1.18 -7.63 11.13
N ARG A 127 -1.68 -8.82 10.83
CA ARG A 127 -1.43 -9.53 9.59
C ARG A 127 -2.73 -9.99 8.94
N SER A 128 -2.83 -9.90 7.60
CA SER A 128 -3.83 -10.67 6.85
C SER A 128 -3.28 -12.06 6.51
N ARG A 129 -4.14 -13.09 6.61
CA ARG A 129 -3.75 -14.46 6.29
C ARG A 129 -3.64 -14.64 4.78
N LEU A 130 -2.44 -14.44 4.24
CA LEU A 130 -2.17 -14.61 2.80
C LEU A 130 -2.29 -16.07 2.36
N GLU A 131 -2.20 -17.03 3.28
CA GLU A 131 -2.41 -18.46 3.03
C GLU A 131 -3.81 -18.75 2.50
N ASP A 132 -4.79 -17.94 2.85
CA ASP A 132 -6.15 -18.06 2.32
C ASP A 132 -6.18 -17.94 0.79
N ALA A 133 -5.29 -17.15 0.20
CA ALA A 133 -5.17 -17.01 -1.25
C ALA A 133 -4.66 -18.30 -1.93
N VAL A 134 -3.87 -19.11 -1.24
CA VAL A 134 -3.36 -20.39 -1.75
C VAL A 134 -4.52 -21.37 -2.00
N GLU A 135 -5.56 -21.32 -1.16
CA GLU A 135 -6.74 -22.18 -1.29
C GLU A 135 -7.52 -21.93 -2.60
N ILE A 136 -7.44 -20.72 -3.14
CA ILE A 136 -8.03 -20.36 -4.44
C ILE A 136 -7.01 -20.43 -5.59
N GLY A 137 -5.85 -21.03 -5.37
CA GLY A 137 -4.80 -21.22 -6.38
C GLY A 137 -3.90 -20.01 -6.60
N PHE A 138 -3.91 -19.05 -5.68
CA PHE A 138 -3.12 -17.82 -5.78
C PHE A 138 -2.08 -17.75 -4.66
N GLY A 139 -0.87 -18.24 -4.91
CA GLY A 139 0.24 -18.14 -3.96
C GLY A 139 0.85 -16.75 -3.93
N ILE A 140 1.01 -16.18 -2.73
CA ILE A 140 1.73 -14.91 -2.52
C ILE A 140 2.98 -15.23 -1.71
N PRO A 141 4.15 -15.39 -2.34
CA PRO A 141 5.36 -15.94 -1.71
C PRO A 141 6.14 -14.85 -0.95
N VAL A 142 5.55 -14.29 0.09
CA VAL A 142 6.15 -13.21 0.90
C VAL A 142 6.98 -13.69 2.09
N GLY A 143 7.13 -15.00 2.27
CA GLY A 143 7.78 -15.58 3.45
C GLY A 143 6.93 -15.50 4.72
N ASP A 144 7.54 -15.83 5.86
CA ASP A 144 6.86 -15.74 7.17
C ASP A 144 6.98 -14.33 7.76
N THR A 145 6.01 -13.48 7.44
CA THR A 145 6.00 -12.10 7.93
C THR A 145 5.90 -11.99 9.45
N LYS A 146 5.28 -12.98 10.13
CA LYS A 146 5.23 -13.00 11.59
C LYS A 146 6.63 -13.20 12.16
N GLU A 147 7.37 -14.19 11.67
CA GLU A 147 8.76 -14.41 12.06
C GLU A 147 9.63 -13.19 11.78
N MET A 148 9.43 -12.51 10.63
CA MET A 148 10.19 -11.31 10.30
C MET A 148 10.02 -10.20 11.34
N PHE A 149 8.79 -9.89 11.76
CA PHE A 149 8.53 -8.90 12.81
C PHE A 149 9.12 -9.33 14.15
N GLU A 150 8.96 -10.59 14.54
CA GLU A 150 9.52 -11.14 15.77
C GLU A 150 11.04 -10.99 15.79
N VAL A 151 11.71 -11.36 14.70
CA VAL A 151 13.19 -11.27 14.58
C VAL A 151 13.68 -9.83 14.77
N PHE A 152 13.08 -8.85 14.09
CA PHE A 152 13.54 -7.46 14.21
C PHE A 152 13.23 -6.85 15.58
N VAL A 153 12.10 -7.17 16.17
CA VAL A 153 11.76 -6.72 17.52
C VAL A 153 12.69 -7.37 18.56
N ASP A 154 12.93 -8.67 18.45
CA ASP A 154 13.87 -9.37 19.34
C ASP A 154 15.30 -8.86 19.20
N TYR A 155 15.73 -8.53 17.98
CA TYR A 155 17.03 -7.91 17.74
C TYR A 155 17.15 -6.55 18.43
N ILE A 156 16.14 -5.68 18.34
CA ILE A 156 16.11 -4.41 19.07
C ILE A 156 16.17 -4.66 20.58
N ASN A 157 15.42 -5.62 21.08
CA ASN A 157 15.37 -5.92 22.51
C ASN A 157 16.68 -6.48 23.05
N THR A 158 17.35 -7.37 22.30
CA THR A 158 18.56 -8.07 22.76
C THR A 158 19.83 -7.28 22.48
N GLU A 159 20.00 -6.82 21.23
CA GLU A 159 21.24 -6.19 20.79
C GLU A 159 21.30 -4.70 21.14
N CYS A 160 20.13 -4.02 21.15
CA CYS A 160 20.06 -2.60 21.48
C CYS A 160 19.63 -2.34 22.93
N GLY A 161 19.23 -3.36 23.68
CA GLY A 161 18.66 -3.19 25.04
C GLY A 161 17.27 -2.55 25.04
N GLY A 162 16.52 -2.71 23.96
CA GLY A 162 15.23 -2.06 23.73
C GLY A 162 15.38 -0.61 23.23
N ILE A 163 14.32 0.18 23.35
CA ILE A 163 14.30 1.59 22.95
C ILE A 163 14.30 2.45 24.20
N ARG A 164 15.37 3.25 24.40
CA ARG A 164 15.60 4.01 25.62
C ARG A 164 15.47 3.16 26.90
N GLY A 165 15.88 1.87 26.79
CA GLY A 165 15.86 0.91 27.89
C GLY A 165 14.49 0.26 28.18
N ARG A 166 13.48 0.52 27.37
CA ARG A 166 12.21 -0.23 27.40
C ARG A 166 12.21 -1.33 26.34
N GLN A 167 11.82 -2.53 26.72
CA GLN A 167 11.63 -3.64 25.81
C GLN A 167 10.37 -3.43 24.99
N ILE A 168 10.40 -3.78 23.72
CA ILE A 168 9.21 -3.84 22.89
C ILE A 168 8.48 -5.15 23.18
N ASN A 169 7.25 -5.05 23.67
CA ASN A 169 6.35 -6.18 23.84
C ASN A 169 5.46 -6.28 22.60
N LEU A 170 5.69 -7.31 21.77
CA LEU A 170 5.01 -7.45 20.48
C LEU A 170 3.73 -8.28 20.64
N GLY A 171 2.57 -7.65 20.44
CA GLY A 171 1.27 -8.31 20.31
C GLY A 171 1.03 -8.73 18.87
N TYR A 172 0.19 -9.75 18.67
CA TYR A 172 -0.09 -10.32 17.36
C TYR A 172 -1.57 -10.57 17.15
N ALA A 173 -2.11 -10.15 16.01
CA ALA A 173 -3.44 -10.48 15.56
C ALA A 173 -3.49 -10.78 14.07
N GLU A 174 -4.39 -11.67 13.68
CA GLU A 174 -4.65 -12.05 12.29
C GLU A 174 -6.05 -11.66 11.85
N ALA A 175 -6.16 -11.27 10.58
CA ALA A 175 -7.41 -11.06 9.89
C ALA A 175 -7.53 -12.00 8.69
N ASP A 176 -8.75 -12.45 8.40
CA ASP A 176 -9.03 -13.25 7.22
C ASP A 176 -8.81 -12.41 5.96
N LEU A 177 -8.20 -13.00 4.93
CA LEU A 177 -8.03 -12.35 3.63
C LEU A 177 -9.26 -12.58 2.74
N LEU A 178 -9.86 -13.75 2.84
CA LEU A 178 -11.00 -14.21 2.03
C LEU A 178 -12.15 -14.67 2.93
N GLY A 179 -13.35 -14.67 2.38
CA GLY A 179 -14.56 -15.15 3.06
C GLY A 179 -15.67 -14.11 3.12
N ALA A 180 -16.80 -14.48 3.71
CA ALA A 180 -17.97 -13.60 3.80
C ALA A 180 -17.88 -12.54 4.90
N ASP A 181 -16.99 -12.74 5.88
CA ASP A 181 -16.88 -11.91 7.10
C ASP A 181 -15.51 -11.23 7.25
N VAL A 182 -14.85 -10.89 6.15
CA VAL A 182 -13.50 -10.30 6.14
C VAL A 182 -13.45 -9.01 6.97
N GLU A 183 -14.40 -8.10 6.78
CA GLU A 183 -14.45 -6.86 7.57
C GLU A 183 -14.67 -7.12 9.07
N ALA A 184 -15.53 -8.07 9.42
CA ALA A 184 -15.71 -8.45 10.83
C ALA A 184 -14.44 -9.10 11.42
N SER A 185 -13.69 -9.86 10.61
CA SER A 185 -12.40 -10.42 11.01
C SER A 185 -11.35 -9.34 11.26
N ARG A 186 -11.28 -8.35 10.37
CA ARG A 186 -10.40 -7.19 10.51
C ARG A 186 -10.73 -6.35 11.75
N ASN A 187 -12.02 -6.12 12.01
CA ASN A 187 -12.47 -5.41 13.21
C ASN A 187 -12.10 -6.17 14.49
N ARG A 188 -12.25 -7.50 14.51
CA ARG A 188 -11.78 -8.31 15.65
C ARG A 188 -10.27 -8.17 15.88
N ALA A 189 -9.47 -8.15 14.81
CA ALA A 189 -8.03 -7.97 14.92
C ALA A 189 -7.66 -6.56 15.41
N CYS A 190 -8.41 -5.53 15.00
CA CYS A 190 -8.30 -4.18 15.56
C CYS A 190 -8.50 -4.20 17.07
N LEU A 191 -9.65 -4.67 17.55
CA LEU A 191 -9.99 -4.66 18.98
C LEU A 191 -9.02 -5.51 19.83
N ALA A 192 -8.58 -6.65 19.30
CA ALA A 192 -7.61 -7.50 19.99
C ALA A 192 -6.27 -6.79 20.27
N LEU A 193 -5.83 -5.93 19.36
CA LEU A 193 -4.57 -5.19 19.54
C LEU A 193 -4.77 -3.87 20.27
N THR A 194 -5.91 -3.21 20.13
CA THR A 194 -6.14 -1.90 20.74
C THR A 194 -6.71 -2.00 22.14
N GLU A 195 -7.76 -2.82 22.36
CA GLU A 195 -8.45 -2.92 23.64
C GLU A 195 -7.91 -4.01 24.55
N ASP A 196 -7.56 -5.20 23.98
CA ASP A 196 -7.11 -6.33 24.80
C ASP A 196 -5.61 -6.27 25.09
N PHE A 197 -4.81 -5.69 24.18
CA PHE A 197 -3.35 -5.64 24.28
C PHE A 197 -2.79 -4.24 24.57
N ASP A 198 -3.60 -3.18 24.51
CA ASP A 198 -3.19 -1.79 24.71
C ASP A 198 -1.99 -1.38 23.81
N SER A 199 -2.04 -1.68 22.52
CA SER A 199 -0.96 -1.30 21.59
C SER A 199 -0.86 0.22 21.45
N THR A 200 0.35 0.76 21.51
CA THR A 200 0.62 2.18 21.24
C THR A 200 0.77 2.50 19.76
N ILE A 201 1.33 1.55 19.01
CA ILE A 201 1.46 1.54 17.54
C ILE A 201 1.09 0.16 17.05
N ILE A 202 0.36 0.07 15.95
CA ILE A 202 0.10 -1.18 15.21
C ILE A 202 0.82 -1.12 13.88
N MET A 203 1.49 -2.19 13.50
CA MET A 203 2.24 -2.35 12.25
C MET A 203 1.58 -3.38 11.35
N ASN A 204 1.54 -3.12 10.05
CA ASN A 204 1.04 -4.05 9.04
C ASN A 204 1.89 -4.03 7.78
N SER A 205 2.22 -5.20 7.25
CA SER A 205 2.98 -5.37 5.99
C SER A 205 2.15 -5.98 4.87
N THR A 206 0.93 -6.48 5.14
CA THR A 206 0.19 -7.30 4.17
C THR A 206 -1.31 -7.08 4.24
N GLY A 207 -1.92 -6.74 3.11
CA GLY A 207 -3.32 -6.97 2.78
C GLY A 207 -4.43 -6.43 3.72
N PHE A 208 -4.12 -5.59 4.68
CA PHE A 208 -5.12 -5.01 5.59
C PHE A 208 -5.63 -3.69 5.02
N GLN A 209 -6.83 -3.69 4.49
CA GLN A 209 -7.46 -2.58 3.78
C GLN A 209 -8.91 -2.41 4.24
N GLY A 210 -9.55 -1.32 3.80
CA GLY A 210 -10.96 -1.07 4.04
C GLY A 210 -11.24 -0.36 5.36
N GLY A 211 -12.51 -0.37 5.78
CA GLY A 211 -13.00 0.40 6.93
C GLY A 211 -12.32 0.08 8.27
N ALA A 212 -11.79 -1.12 8.43
CA ALA A 212 -11.12 -1.51 9.67
C ALA A 212 -9.82 -0.75 9.98
N ASN A 213 -9.20 -0.07 8.99
CA ASN A 213 -8.12 0.88 9.28
C ASN A 213 -8.60 2.02 10.18
N LEU A 214 -9.84 2.47 9.96
CA LEU A 214 -10.46 3.54 10.75
C LEU A 214 -10.81 3.07 12.17
N CYS A 215 -11.13 1.78 12.36
CA CYS A 215 -11.24 1.21 13.70
C CYS A 215 -9.96 1.52 14.52
N ILE A 216 -8.77 1.30 13.94
CA ILE A 216 -7.50 1.53 14.65
C ILE A 216 -7.26 3.02 14.91
N VAL A 217 -7.35 3.85 13.86
CA VAL A 217 -6.84 5.24 13.94
C VAL A 217 -7.89 6.25 14.39
N GLU A 218 -9.17 6.06 14.04
CA GLU A 218 -10.25 7.00 14.35
C GLU A 218 -11.03 6.56 15.61
N GLU A 219 -11.46 5.29 15.70
CA GLU A 219 -12.27 4.81 16.80
C GLU A 219 -11.43 4.53 18.05
N GLN A 220 -10.24 3.91 17.87
CA GLN A 220 -9.37 3.50 18.97
C GLN A 220 -8.20 4.47 19.22
N ASN A 221 -8.08 5.54 18.43
CA ASN A 221 -7.05 6.57 18.57
C ASN A 221 -5.61 6.00 18.65
N THR A 222 -5.35 4.88 17.97
CA THR A 222 -4.06 4.19 17.97
C THR A 222 -3.32 4.47 16.68
N ALA A 223 -1.99 4.67 16.73
CA ALA A 223 -1.19 4.87 15.53
C ALA A 223 -1.09 3.58 14.70
N PHE A 224 -1.18 3.70 13.38
CA PHE A 224 -1.12 2.57 12.46
C PHE A 224 -0.10 2.84 11.34
N ILE A 225 0.88 1.95 11.20
CA ILE A 225 1.89 1.99 10.14
C ILE A 225 1.63 0.85 9.17
N SER A 226 1.38 1.17 7.90
CA SER A 226 1.07 0.19 6.86
C SER A 226 1.93 0.38 5.62
N THR A 227 2.37 -0.72 5.01
CA THR A 227 2.94 -0.69 3.64
C THR A 227 1.86 -0.59 2.57
N GLN A 228 0.61 -0.81 2.92
CA GLN A 228 -0.50 -0.72 1.98
C GLN A 228 -0.88 0.75 1.77
N GLY A 229 -1.05 1.15 0.51
CA GLY A 229 -1.56 2.46 0.18
C GLY A 229 -2.95 2.70 0.77
N GLN A 230 -3.25 3.94 1.08
CA GLN A 230 -4.51 4.39 1.64
C GLN A 230 -5.16 5.41 0.69
N THR A 231 -6.44 5.70 0.89
CA THR A 231 -7.12 6.80 0.20
C THR A 231 -6.90 8.11 0.95
N GLU A 232 -7.03 9.24 0.27
CA GLU A 232 -6.92 10.56 0.91
C GLU A 232 -7.98 10.77 2.00
N GLU A 233 -9.19 10.22 1.82
CA GLU A 233 -10.22 10.23 2.85
C GLU A 233 -9.74 9.53 4.12
N PHE A 234 -9.15 8.33 4.00
CA PHE A 234 -8.68 7.58 5.16
C PHE A 234 -7.47 8.25 5.82
N MET A 235 -6.56 8.82 5.02
CA MET A 235 -5.46 9.62 5.55
C MET A 235 -5.97 10.81 6.35
N ALA A 236 -6.96 11.55 5.82
CA ALA A 236 -7.56 12.71 6.50
C ALA A 236 -8.28 12.32 7.80
N ARG A 237 -9.03 11.21 7.80
CA ARG A 237 -9.74 10.69 8.98
C ARG A 237 -8.79 10.10 10.02
N GLY A 238 -7.72 9.46 9.56
CA GLY A 238 -6.67 8.95 10.45
C GLY A 238 -5.81 10.06 11.06
N GLU A 239 -5.91 11.28 10.51
CA GLU A 239 -5.07 12.40 10.89
C GLU A 239 -3.57 11.99 10.85
N ASP A 240 -2.77 12.47 11.77
CA ASP A 240 -1.35 12.11 11.86
C ASP A 240 -1.09 10.70 12.45
N ARG A 241 -2.12 9.91 12.73
CA ARG A 241 -2.01 8.54 13.28
C ARG A 241 -1.94 7.45 12.22
N LEU A 242 -2.43 7.72 11.00
CA LEU A 242 -2.33 6.80 9.88
C LEU A 242 -1.09 7.09 9.05
N ILE A 243 -0.16 6.16 9.07
CA ILE A 243 1.07 6.25 8.28
C ILE A 243 1.01 5.22 7.15
N SER A 244 1.09 5.70 5.92
CA SER A 244 1.22 4.84 4.74
C SER A 244 2.65 4.91 4.19
N LEU A 245 3.31 3.78 4.03
CA LEU A 245 4.63 3.73 3.35
C LEU A 245 4.51 3.72 1.82
N SER A 246 3.34 4.04 1.31
CA SER A 246 2.98 4.13 -0.10
C SER A 246 2.30 5.47 -0.38
N PRO A 247 2.21 5.91 -1.65
CA PRO A 247 1.37 7.05 -2.01
C PRO A 247 -0.11 6.71 -1.78
N THR A 248 -0.98 7.71 -1.78
CA THR A 248 -2.42 7.47 -1.84
C THR A 248 -2.83 6.97 -3.23
N LEU A 249 -4.00 6.37 -3.32
CA LEU A 249 -4.57 5.96 -4.60
C LEU A 249 -4.75 7.18 -5.52
N GLU A 250 -5.29 8.25 -4.97
CA GLU A 250 -5.50 9.50 -5.70
C GLU A 250 -4.20 10.12 -6.21
N GLU A 251 -3.13 10.13 -5.39
CA GLU A 251 -1.80 10.62 -5.82
C GLU A 251 -1.26 9.79 -7.01
N SER A 252 -1.34 8.47 -6.93
CA SER A 252 -0.91 7.58 -8.00
C SER A 252 -1.69 7.79 -9.29
N LEU A 253 -3.02 7.95 -9.18
CA LEU A 253 -3.88 8.15 -10.34
C LEU A 253 -3.74 9.56 -10.94
N ARG A 254 -3.61 10.60 -10.10
CA ARG A 254 -3.34 11.97 -10.59
C ARG A 254 -2.00 12.06 -11.31
N PHE A 255 -0.97 11.36 -10.82
CA PHE A 255 0.31 11.28 -11.50
C PHE A 255 0.14 10.71 -12.91
N LEU A 256 -0.60 9.61 -13.04
CA LEU A 256 -0.86 8.95 -14.31
C LEU A 256 -1.68 9.83 -15.25
N VAL A 257 -2.83 10.34 -14.81
CA VAL A 257 -3.74 11.09 -15.68
C VAL A 257 -3.12 12.41 -16.13
N THR A 258 -2.36 13.09 -15.27
CA THR A 258 -1.67 14.33 -15.64
C THR A 258 -0.68 14.08 -16.78
N ASP A 259 0.14 13.04 -16.68
CA ASP A 259 1.08 12.67 -17.73
C ASP A 259 0.39 12.37 -19.06
N LEU A 260 -0.73 11.67 -19.01
CA LEU A 260 -1.46 11.29 -20.20
C LEU A 260 -2.14 12.49 -20.87
N LEU A 261 -2.64 13.44 -20.07
CA LEU A 261 -3.22 14.69 -20.57
C LEU A 261 -2.14 15.60 -21.16
N ASP A 262 -1.02 15.79 -20.46
CA ASP A 262 0.08 16.67 -20.89
C ASP A 262 0.78 16.14 -22.14
N SER A 263 0.88 14.83 -22.29
CA SER A 263 1.46 14.19 -23.49
C SER A 263 0.50 14.13 -24.68
N GLY A 264 -0.79 14.39 -24.49
CA GLY A 264 -1.81 14.19 -25.50
C GLY A 264 -2.09 12.71 -25.84
N ALA A 265 -1.65 11.77 -25.02
CA ALA A 265 -1.80 10.32 -25.25
C ALA A 265 -3.28 9.88 -25.30
N LEU A 266 -4.17 10.67 -24.73
CA LEU A 266 -5.62 10.40 -24.71
C LEU A 266 -6.40 11.12 -25.81
N GLU A 267 -5.76 11.91 -26.69
CA GLU A 267 -6.48 12.64 -27.74
C GLU A 267 -7.27 11.67 -28.65
N GLY A 268 -8.60 11.90 -28.70
CA GLY A 268 -9.53 11.09 -29.52
C GLY A 268 -9.79 9.70 -28.96
N LYS A 269 -9.36 9.41 -27.74
CA LYS A 269 -9.55 8.13 -27.05
C LYS A 269 -10.85 8.08 -26.24
N LYS A 270 -11.30 6.85 -25.97
CA LYS A 270 -12.47 6.55 -25.15
C LYS A 270 -12.03 5.79 -23.88
N PRO A 271 -11.86 6.51 -22.77
CA PRO A 271 -11.43 5.89 -21.51
C PRO A 271 -12.51 5.02 -20.88
N GLY A 272 -12.10 3.84 -20.40
CA GLY A 272 -12.87 2.98 -19.51
C GLY A 272 -12.13 2.74 -18.21
N VAL A 273 -12.85 2.66 -17.11
CA VAL A 273 -12.32 2.47 -15.75
C VAL A 273 -13.16 1.44 -15.03
N ALA A 274 -12.52 0.45 -14.43
CA ALA A 274 -13.16 -0.46 -13.47
C ALA A 274 -12.52 -0.29 -12.10
N ALA A 275 -13.33 -0.03 -11.08
CA ALA A 275 -12.90 0.19 -9.71
C ALA A 275 -13.56 -0.81 -8.74
N PRO A 276 -12.88 -1.20 -7.65
CA PRO A 276 -13.45 -2.11 -6.66
C PRO A 276 -14.45 -1.37 -5.74
N SER A 277 -15.44 -2.10 -5.22
CA SER A 277 -16.34 -1.60 -4.18
C SER A 277 -15.73 -1.63 -2.76
N THR A 278 -14.43 -1.85 -2.64
CA THR A 278 -13.73 -1.72 -1.36
C THR A 278 -13.92 -0.32 -0.79
N PRO A 279 -14.31 -0.17 0.48
CA PRO A 279 -14.57 1.13 1.08
C PRO A 279 -13.48 2.17 0.82
N GLY A 280 -13.87 3.35 0.34
CA GLY A 280 -13.02 4.48 -0.01
C GLY A 280 -12.32 4.38 -1.38
N GLN A 281 -12.17 3.18 -1.96
CA GLN A 281 -11.40 3.04 -3.21
C GLN A 281 -12.19 3.50 -4.44
N TYR A 282 -13.48 3.27 -4.49
CA TYR A 282 -14.31 3.73 -5.62
C TYR A 282 -14.30 5.26 -5.73
N GLU A 283 -14.53 5.93 -4.60
CA GLU A 283 -14.53 7.38 -4.49
C GLU A 283 -13.16 7.98 -4.80
N ALA A 284 -12.09 7.30 -4.37
CA ALA A 284 -10.71 7.70 -4.66
C ALA A 284 -10.39 7.60 -6.16
N VAL A 285 -10.88 6.55 -6.85
CA VAL A 285 -10.75 6.42 -8.30
C VAL A 285 -11.55 7.48 -9.02
N GLU A 286 -12.77 7.79 -8.55
CA GLU A 286 -13.56 8.88 -9.09
C GLU A 286 -12.82 10.21 -8.99
N ALA A 287 -12.30 10.54 -7.80
CA ALA A 287 -11.61 11.82 -7.54
C ALA A 287 -10.23 11.92 -8.23
N GLY A 288 -9.44 10.83 -8.21
CA GLY A 288 -8.05 10.84 -8.71
C GLY A 288 -7.91 10.61 -10.21
N LEU A 289 -8.92 10.02 -10.87
CA LEU A 289 -8.85 9.63 -12.27
C LEU A 289 -10.05 10.08 -13.09
N VAL A 290 -11.26 9.67 -12.68
CA VAL A 290 -12.46 9.86 -13.52
C VAL A 290 -12.81 11.34 -13.63
N GLN A 291 -12.85 12.07 -12.52
CA GLN A 291 -13.17 13.49 -12.55
C GLN A 291 -12.17 14.34 -13.35
N PRO A 292 -10.82 14.15 -13.21
CA PRO A 292 -9.86 14.80 -14.10
C PRO A 292 -10.07 14.52 -15.59
N LEU A 293 -10.44 13.30 -15.96
CA LEU A 293 -10.76 12.96 -17.35
C LEU A 293 -12.05 13.66 -17.85
N LEU A 294 -13.10 13.69 -17.02
CA LEU A 294 -14.34 14.41 -17.32
C LEU A 294 -14.11 15.92 -17.47
N ASP A 295 -13.31 16.51 -16.59
CA ASP A 295 -12.95 17.94 -16.63
C ASP A 295 -12.13 18.29 -17.89
N ALA A 296 -11.33 17.34 -18.39
CA ALA A 296 -10.61 17.45 -19.66
C ALA A 296 -11.51 17.21 -20.89
N GLY A 297 -12.78 16.85 -20.69
CA GLY A 297 -13.79 16.71 -21.75
C GLY A 297 -13.89 15.31 -22.36
N PHE A 298 -13.35 14.30 -21.70
CA PHE A 298 -13.52 12.90 -22.12
C PHE A 298 -14.88 12.35 -21.67
N ASP A 299 -15.43 11.43 -22.48
CA ASP A 299 -16.58 10.61 -22.10
C ASP A 299 -16.02 9.29 -21.51
N VAL A 300 -16.25 9.05 -20.24
CA VAL A 300 -15.62 7.95 -19.48
C VAL A 300 -16.65 6.87 -19.15
N VAL A 301 -16.38 5.63 -19.53
CA VAL A 301 -17.13 4.46 -19.03
C VAL A 301 -16.55 4.09 -17.65
N PHE A 302 -17.35 4.25 -16.59
CA PHE A 302 -16.89 4.01 -15.22
C PHE A 302 -17.80 3.02 -14.50
N ASP A 303 -17.25 1.86 -14.14
CA ASP A 303 -17.98 0.79 -13.49
C ASP A 303 -17.38 0.44 -12.12
N GLN A 304 -18.27 0.12 -11.17
CA GLN A 304 -17.90 -0.45 -9.88
C GLN A 304 -18.07 -1.98 -9.92
N LEU A 305 -17.05 -2.70 -9.48
CA LEU A 305 -17.11 -4.15 -9.30
C LEU A 305 -17.41 -4.51 -7.86
N ASP A 306 -18.39 -5.39 -7.66
CA ASP A 306 -18.76 -5.85 -6.32
C ASP A 306 -17.72 -6.83 -5.78
N CYS A 307 -17.18 -6.49 -4.62
CA CYS A 307 -16.23 -7.29 -3.87
C CYS A 307 -16.89 -8.15 -2.78
N GLY A 308 -18.20 -8.01 -2.55
CA GLY A 308 -18.95 -8.82 -1.58
C GLY A 308 -18.41 -8.73 -0.16
N GLY A 309 -17.79 -7.60 0.23
CA GLY A 309 -17.09 -7.44 1.51
C GLY A 309 -15.75 -8.19 1.60
N SER A 310 -15.30 -8.78 0.48
CA SER A 310 -14.00 -9.43 0.33
C SER A 310 -12.99 -8.47 -0.32
N THR A 311 -11.74 -8.91 -0.44
CA THR A 311 -10.73 -8.25 -1.28
C THR A 311 -10.82 -8.67 -2.75
N VAL A 312 -11.59 -9.71 -3.08
CA VAL A 312 -11.73 -10.24 -4.45
C VAL A 312 -13.01 -9.70 -5.07
N CYS A 313 -12.87 -8.89 -6.12
CA CYS A 313 -13.97 -8.23 -6.81
C CYS A 313 -14.28 -8.99 -8.12
N THR A 314 -15.26 -9.86 -8.07
CA THR A 314 -15.71 -10.65 -9.23
C THR A 314 -17.17 -10.38 -9.62
N GLY A 315 -17.91 -9.70 -8.74
CA GLY A 315 -19.30 -9.36 -8.99
C GLY A 315 -19.41 -8.28 -10.08
N GLY A 316 -20.19 -8.56 -11.13
CA GLY A 316 -20.44 -7.62 -12.22
C GLY A 316 -19.36 -7.56 -13.30
N VAL A 317 -18.31 -8.41 -13.25
CA VAL A 317 -17.25 -8.41 -14.27
C VAL A 317 -17.78 -8.59 -15.69
N PRO A 318 -18.66 -9.58 -16.00
CA PRO A 318 -19.19 -9.74 -17.34
C PRO A 318 -19.99 -8.53 -17.83
N GLU A 319 -20.77 -7.92 -16.98
CA GLU A 319 -21.56 -6.71 -17.28
C GLU A 319 -20.64 -5.51 -17.52
N SER A 320 -19.64 -5.32 -16.68
CA SER A 320 -18.66 -4.24 -16.83
C SER A 320 -17.87 -4.37 -18.14
N VAL A 321 -17.38 -5.57 -18.48
CA VAL A 321 -16.71 -5.78 -19.78
C VAL A 321 -17.66 -5.51 -20.95
N GLN A 322 -18.96 -5.84 -20.82
CA GLN A 322 -19.95 -5.49 -21.85
C GLN A 322 -20.12 -3.96 -21.98
N ASN A 323 -20.15 -3.23 -20.88
CA ASN A 323 -20.22 -1.77 -20.90
C ASN A 323 -18.99 -1.16 -21.60
N MET A 324 -17.78 -1.73 -21.39
CA MET A 324 -16.58 -1.31 -22.13
C MET A 324 -16.72 -1.51 -23.63
N ILE A 325 -17.30 -2.64 -24.06
CA ILE A 325 -17.59 -2.92 -25.49
C ILE A 325 -18.59 -1.92 -26.05
N ASP A 326 -19.72 -1.72 -25.35
CA ASP A 326 -20.80 -0.83 -25.79
C ASP A 326 -20.36 0.63 -25.83
N GLY A 327 -19.45 1.03 -24.93
CA GLY A 327 -18.80 2.35 -24.90
C GLY A 327 -17.66 2.50 -25.92
N GLU A 328 -17.34 1.45 -26.70
CA GLU A 328 -16.21 1.44 -27.64
C GLU A 328 -14.88 1.88 -26.97
N VAL A 329 -14.63 1.41 -25.73
CA VAL A 329 -13.43 1.74 -24.95
C VAL A 329 -12.18 1.26 -25.67
N ASP A 330 -11.21 2.16 -25.88
CA ASP A 330 -9.90 1.88 -26.47
C ASP A 330 -8.70 2.26 -25.58
N VAL A 331 -9.00 2.81 -24.38
CA VAL A 331 -8.06 3.01 -23.27
C VAL A 331 -8.72 2.47 -22.00
N PHE A 332 -8.04 1.59 -21.29
CA PHE A 332 -8.59 1.01 -20.07
C PHE A 332 -7.65 1.22 -18.88
N PHE A 333 -8.19 1.79 -17.81
CA PHE A 333 -7.50 1.97 -16.54
C PHE A 333 -7.84 0.81 -15.61
N ASN A 334 -6.84 -0.05 -15.40
CA ASN A 334 -6.95 -1.18 -14.50
C ASN A 334 -6.63 -0.75 -13.06
N VAL A 335 -7.65 -0.49 -12.27
CA VAL A 335 -7.52 -0.12 -10.85
C VAL A 335 -7.97 -1.25 -9.93
N LEU A 336 -7.92 -2.47 -10.42
CA LEU A 336 -8.29 -3.68 -9.69
C LEU A 336 -7.07 -4.31 -9.02
N ASN A 337 -7.31 -4.98 -7.89
CA ASN A 337 -6.23 -5.59 -7.12
C ASN A 337 -5.64 -6.83 -7.81
N ILE A 338 -4.57 -7.34 -7.19
CA ILE A 338 -3.76 -8.49 -7.63
C ILE A 338 -4.56 -9.73 -8.01
N VAL A 339 -5.71 -9.99 -7.38
CA VAL A 339 -6.55 -11.19 -7.65
C VAL A 339 -7.59 -10.88 -8.73
N SER A 340 -8.16 -9.68 -8.71
CA SER A 340 -9.29 -9.30 -9.57
C SER A 340 -8.86 -8.90 -10.98
N ALA A 341 -7.71 -8.23 -11.13
CA ALA A 341 -7.22 -7.74 -12.41
C ALA A 341 -7.00 -8.85 -13.46
N PRO A 342 -6.33 -9.98 -13.16
CA PRO A 342 -6.17 -11.07 -14.12
C PRO A 342 -7.51 -11.65 -14.56
N GLY A 343 -8.47 -11.78 -13.64
CA GLY A 343 -9.82 -12.26 -13.95
C GLY A 343 -10.57 -11.34 -14.90
N TYR A 344 -10.47 -10.03 -14.70
CA TYR A 344 -11.09 -9.02 -15.55
C TYR A 344 -10.54 -9.06 -16.99
N ILE A 345 -9.21 -9.10 -17.13
CA ILE A 345 -8.54 -9.16 -18.44
C ILE A 345 -8.86 -10.48 -19.16
N ASN A 346 -8.96 -11.60 -18.43
CA ASN A 346 -9.42 -12.88 -18.99
C ASN A 346 -10.86 -12.81 -19.52
N GLU A 347 -11.76 -12.09 -18.84
CA GLU A 347 -13.12 -11.87 -19.34
C GLU A 347 -13.11 -10.99 -20.59
N MET A 348 -12.27 -9.95 -20.67
CA MET A 348 -12.11 -9.15 -21.89
C MET A 348 -11.69 -10.01 -23.08
N VAL A 349 -10.71 -10.91 -22.91
CA VAL A 349 -10.33 -11.90 -23.94
C VAL A 349 -11.53 -12.78 -24.32
N THR A 350 -12.25 -13.29 -23.34
CA THR A 350 -13.43 -14.15 -23.55
C THR A 350 -14.52 -13.44 -24.36
N ARG A 351 -14.69 -12.14 -24.17
CA ARG A 351 -15.63 -11.27 -24.89
C ARG A 351 -15.12 -10.80 -26.26
N GLY A 352 -13.88 -11.15 -26.61
CA GLY A 352 -13.36 -10.97 -27.97
C GLY A 352 -12.43 -9.78 -28.16
N PHE A 353 -11.98 -9.10 -27.10
CA PHE A 353 -10.90 -8.12 -27.23
C PHE A 353 -9.63 -8.78 -27.76
N GLN A 354 -8.96 -8.09 -28.67
CA GLN A 354 -7.73 -8.56 -29.32
C GLN A 354 -6.56 -7.65 -28.96
N PRO A 355 -5.31 -8.14 -29.03
CA PRO A 355 -4.12 -7.31 -28.85
C PRO A 355 -4.16 -6.05 -29.73
N GLY A 356 -4.03 -4.91 -29.09
CA GLY A 356 -4.06 -3.59 -29.74
C GLY A 356 -5.44 -2.91 -29.81
N ASP A 357 -6.52 -3.60 -29.43
CA ASP A 357 -7.85 -2.98 -29.33
C ASP A 357 -7.91 -1.95 -28.19
N VAL A 358 -7.18 -2.20 -27.11
CA VAL A 358 -7.18 -1.37 -25.89
C VAL A 358 -5.75 -1.11 -25.42
N GLN A 359 -5.44 0.15 -25.11
CA GLN A 359 -4.23 0.52 -24.36
C GLN A 359 -4.53 0.46 -22.86
N PHE A 360 -3.71 -0.27 -22.11
CA PHE A 360 -3.87 -0.41 -20.67
C PHE A 360 -2.98 0.55 -19.91
N TYR A 361 -3.56 1.12 -18.86
CA TYR A 361 -2.88 1.87 -17.82
C TYR A 361 -3.25 1.30 -16.45
N ALA A 362 -2.31 1.27 -15.54
CA ALA A 362 -2.51 0.71 -14.21
C ALA A 362 -1.71 1.47 -13.15
N SER A 363 -2.07 1.23 -11.90
CA SER A 363 -1.32 1.67 -10.73
C SER A 363 -0.88 0.45 -9.93
N ASP A 364 0.31 0.49 -9.35
CA ASP A 364 0.73 -0.54 -8.38
C ASP A 364 0.23 -0.26 -6.95
N PHE A 365 -0.75 0.62 -6.81
CA PHE A 365 -1.44 0.81 -5.55
C PHE A 365 -1.96 -0.53 -5.02
N ASN A 366 -1.53 -0.93 -3.82
CA ASN A 366 -1.86 -2.23 -3.21
C ASN A 366 -1.58 -3.44 -4.13
N SER A 367 -0.51 -3.39 -4.90
CA SER A 367 -0.12 -4.42 -5.86
C SER A 367 -1.16 -4.69 -6.97
N GLN A 368 -1.93 -3.67 -7.36
CA GLN A 368 -2.97 -3.79 -8.39
C GLN A 368 -2.41 -4.20 -9.76
N ALA A 369 -1.20 -3.75 -10.08
CA ALA A 369 -0.55 -4.07 -11.34
C ALA A 369 0.95 -4.39 -11.18
N GLY A 370 1.37 -4.76 -9.97
CA GLY A 370 2.74 -5.15 -9.67
C GLY A 370 3.18 -6.43 -10.37
N GLU A 371 4.40 -6.83 -10.11
CA GLU A 371 5.04 -7.95 -10.78
C GLU A 371 4.23 -9.26 -10.71
N LEU A 372 3.71 -9.60 -9.53
CA LEU A 372 2.92 -10.82 -9.36
C LEU A 372 1.61 -10.76 -10.16
N THR A 373 0.90 -9.62 -10.16
CA THR A 373 -0.31 -9.42 -10.96
C THR A 373 -0.01 -9.59 -12.45
N SER A 374 1.08 -8.98 -12.91
CA SER A 374 1.52 -9.03 -14.31
C SER A 374 1.90 -10.44 -14.73
N SER A 375 2.56 -11.21 -13.88
CA SER A 375 2.86 -12.63 -14.11
C SER A 375 1.58 -13.48 -14.19
N GLN A 376 0.61 -13.22 -13.33
CA GLN A 376 -0.69 -13.92 -13.38
C GLN A 376 -1.47 -13.62 -14.66
N ILE A 377 -1.41 -12.40 -15.17
CA ILE A 377 -1.98 -12.03 -16.48
C ILE A 377 -1.27 -12.82 -17.59
N ALA A 378 0.06 -12.91 -17.55
CA ALA A 378 0.88 -13.61 -18.53
C ALA A 378 0.67 -15.14 -18.55
N ASN A 379 0.16 -15.74 -17.47
CA ASN A 379 -0.18 -17.16 -17.40
C ASN A 379 -1.25 -17.57 -18.41
N ASN A 380 -2.12 -16.65 -18.82
CA ASN A 380 -2.96 -16.82 -20.00
C ASN A 380 -2.31 -16.07 -21.19
N PRO A 381 -1.78 -16.78 -22.21
CA PRO A 381 -1.08 -16.13 -23.33
C PRO A 381 -1.92 -15.08 -24.08
N ASP A 382 -3.23 -15.30 -24.19
CA ASP A 382 -4.12 -14.36 -24.87
C ASP A 382 -4.33 -13.10 -24.01
N ALA A 383 -4.44 -13.24 -22.69
CA ALA A 383 -4.51 -12.11 -21.75
C ALA A 383 -3.18 -11.36 -21.69
N GLY A 384 -2.06 -12.08 -21.65
CA GLY A 384 -0.72 -11.47 -21.72
C GLY A 384 -0.53 -10.65 -23.00
N ALA A 385 -0.95 -11.19 -24.15
CA ALA A 385 -0.88 -10.50 -25.41
C ALA A 385 -1.82 -9.29 -25.50
N LEU A 386 -3.02 -9.38 -24.90
CA LEU A 386 -3.95 -8.25 -24.81
C LEU A 386 -3.39 -7.11 -23.94
N TYR A 387 -2.77 -7.46 -22.81
CA TYR A 387 -2.22 -6.49 -21.85
C TYR A 387 -0.85 -5.94 -22.28
N ASN A 388 -0.25 -6.47 -23.35
CA ASN A 388 1.07 -6.05 -23.83
C ASN A 388 1.14 -4.55 -24.13
N GLY A 389 2.17 -3.89 -23.64
CA GLY A 389 2.35 -2.44 -23.73
C GLY A 389 1.62 -1.65 -22.65
N ALA A 390 1.08 -2.32 -21.62
CA ALA A 390 0.52 -1.63 -20.47
C ALA A 390 1.57 -0.76 -19.77
N ILE A 391 1.15 0.42 -19.32
CA ILE A 391 1.95 1.38 -18.57
C ILE A 391 1.44 1.39 -17.14
N ILE A 392 2.38 1.21 -16.18
CA ILE A 392 2.06 1.03 -14.78
C ILE A 392 2.74 2.13 -13.97
N VAL A 393 1.98 2.81 -13.12
CA VAL A 393 2.53 3.75 -12.12
C VAL A 393 2.99 2.97 -10.91
N ASP A 394 4.23 3.22 -10.47
CA ASP A 394 4.84 2.56 -9.32
C ASP A 394 5.65 3.55 -8.48
N PHE A 395 5.72 3.31 -7.18
CA PHE A 395 6.52 4.09 -6.23
C PHE A 395 7.72 3.28 -5.69
N ARG A 396 7.91 2.08 -6.20
CA ARG A 396 9.00 1.15 -5.85
C ARG A 396 9.92 0.95 -7.04
N THR A 397 10.99 0.21 -6.81
CA THR A 397 11.92 -0.23 -7.85
C THR A 397 11.53 -1.61 -8.40
N THR A 398 10.25 -1.83 -8.67
CA THR A 398 9.72 -3.09 -9.17
C THR A 398 10.44 -3.52 -10.45
N GLY A 399 10.97 -4.74 -10.48
CA GLY A 399 11.73 -5.27 -11.61
C GLY A 399 13.18 -4.78 -11.73
N ASP A 400 13.53 -3.64 -11.13
CA ASP A 400 14.89 -3.09 -11.24
C ASP A 400 15.93 -3.94 -10.47
N PHE A 401 15.51 -4.58 -9.37
CA PHE A 401 16.41 -5.36 -8.51
C PHE A 401 17.01 -6.62 -9.19
N ARG A 402 16.52 -6.97 -10.38
CA ARG A 402 17.05 -8.09 -11.19
C ARG A 402 17.95 -7.64 -12.33
N ARG A 403 18.26 -6.35 -12.41
CA ARG A 403 19.18 -5.83 -13.42
C ARG A 403 20.62 -6.08 -13.00
N ASP A 404 21.50 -6.40 -13.97
CA ASP A 404 22.94 -6.65 -13.72
C ASP A 404 23.66 -5.48 -13.04
N ASP A 405 23.19 -4.25 -13.23
CA ASP A 405 23.75 -3.03 -12.65
C ASP A 405 23.06 -2.58 -11.35
N PHE A 406 22.04 -3.32 -10.90
CA PHE A 406 21.34 -3.00 -9.66
C PHE A 406 22.27 -3.20 -8.46
N GLN A 407 22.26 -2.21 -7.59
CA GLN A 407 22.94 -2.30 -6.29
C GLN A 407 21.88 -2.28 -5.20
N PRO A 408 21.85 -3.30 -4.34
CA PRO A 408 20.90 -3.33 -3.24
C PRO A 408 21.11 -2.14 -2.32
N ASN A 409 20.02 -1.66 -1.77
CA ASN A 409 20.07 -0.65 -0.74
C ASN A 409 20.85 -1.17 0.48
N PRO A 410 21.88 -0.46 0.97
CA PRO A 410 22.61 -0.87 2.18
C PRO A 410 21.71 -1.13 3.38
N PHE A 411 20.58 -0.42 3.49
CA PHE A 411 19.57 -0.68 4.52
C PHE A 411 18.88 -2.03 4.30
N ALA A 412 18.46 -2.34 3.06
CA ALA A 412 17.84 -3.63 2.74
C ALA A 412 18.80 -4.80 2.94
N GLU A 413 20.08 -4.65 2.58
CA GLU A 413 21.11 -5.67 2.85
C GLU A 413 21.31 -5.91 4.34
N GLU A 414 21.38 -4.83 5.14
CA GLU A 414 21.51 -4.94 6.59
C GLU A 414 20.28 -5.63 7.20
N CYS A 415 19.07 -5.30 6.75
CA CYS A 415 17.85 -5.96 7.19
C CYS A 415 17.88 -7.46 6.91
N ASN A 416 18.25 -7.86 5.68
CA ASN A 416 18.34 -9.27 5.31
C ASN A 416 19.45 -10.01 6.06
N ARG A 417 20.58 -9.33 6.34
CA ARG A 417 21.65 -9.90 7.18
C ARG A 417 21.14 -10.15 8.61
N VAL A 418 20.52 -9.15 9.23
CA VAL A 418 19.98 -9.29 10.60
C VAL A 418 18.96 -10.42 10.66
N TYR A 419 18.04 -10.48 9.67
CA TYR A 419 17.06 -11.57 9.59
C TYR A 419 17.72 -12.93 9.47
N ALA A 420 18.64 -13.12 8.52
CA ALA A 420 19.31 -14.39 8.28
C ALA A 420 20.13 -14.88 9.50
N GLU A 421 20.76 -13.95 10.24
CA GLU A 421 21.56 -14.30 11.43
C GLU A 421 20.70 -14.65 12.65
N ASN A 422 19.44 -14.19 12.72
CA ASN A 422 18.59 -14.31 13.90
C ASN A 422 17.28 -15.10 13.66
N SER A 423 16.99 -15.51 12.42
CA SER A 423 15.77 -16.27 12.08
C SER A 423 15.78 -17.64 12.76
N PRO A 424 14.76 -17.96 13.59
CA PRO A 424 14.63 -19.27 14.22
C PRO A 424 14.43 -20.41 13.22
N SER A 425 13.82 -20.14 12.06
CA SER A 425 13.64 -21.10 10.98
C SER A 425 14.92 -21.35 10.19
N GLY A 426 15.94 -20.49 10.35
CA GLY A 426 17.14 -20.49 9.53
C GLY A 426 16.92 -19.95 8.11
N ALA A 427 15.82 -19.24 7.88
CA ALA A 427 15.53 -18.62 6.58
C ALA A 427 16.56 -17.53 6.26
N SER A 428 16.92 -17.44 4.99
CA SER A 428 17.86 -16.44 4.47
C SER A 428 17.43 -16.07 3.05
N HIS A 429 17.30 -14.80 2.79
CA HIS A 429 16.81 -14.27 1.52
C HIS A 429 17.89 -13.46 0.83
N LYS A 430 17.93 -13.53 -0.50
CA LYS A 430 18.94 -12.89 -1.33
C LYS A 430 18.30 -12.20 -2.53
N PHE A 431 18.75 -11.01 -2.84
CA PHE A 431 18.24 -10.24 -3.96
C PHE A 431 18.63 -10.82 -5.33
N ASP A 432 19.75 -11.53 -5.42
CA ASP A 432 20.25 -12.18 -6.63
C ASP A 432 19.62 -13.55 -6.91
N ASP A 433 18.72 -13.99 -6.04
CA ASP A 433 17.90 -15.16 -6.25
C ASP A 433 16.53 -14.72 -6.81
N ALA A 434 16.33 -14.97 -8.09
CA ALA A 434 15.10 -14.55 -8.79
C ALA A 434 13.83 -15.20 -8.23
N GLU A 435 13.95 -16.32 -7.54
CA GLU A 435 12.82 -17.03 -6.90
C GLU A 435 12.52 -16.48 -5.49
N ASP A 436 13.44 -15.72 -4.90
CA ASP A 436 13.35 -15.29 -3.51
C ASP A 436 12.66 -13.91 -3.39
N VAL A 437 11.36 -13.86 -3.67
CA VAL A 437 10.54 -12.65 -3.54
C VAL A 437 10.40 -12.17 -2.09
N ALA A 438 10.71 -13.02 -1.11
CA ALA A 438 10.67 -12.67 0.30
C ALA A 438 11.81 -11.72 0.71
N TYR A 439 12.88 -11.59 -0.09
CA TYR A 439 13.93 -10.59 0.12
C TYR A 439 13.37 -9.18 0.29
N GLY A 440 12.49 -8.78 -0.62
CA GLY A 440 11.84 -7.47 -0.56
C GLY A 440 10.89 -7.33 0.65
N MET A 441 10.24 -8.41 1.07
CA MET A 441 9.37 -8.40 2.23
C MET A 441 10.15 -8.21 3.54
N VAL A 442 11.30 -8.86 3.69
CA VAL A 442 12.20 -8.64 4.84
C VAL A 442 12.56 -7.16 4.96
N GLY A 443 12.98 -6.52 3.86
CA GLY A 443 13.27 -5.09 3.85
C GLY A 443 12.06 -4.21 4.19
N SER A 444 10.88 -4.57 3.70
CA SER A 444 9.64 -3.83 3.99
C SER A 444 9.25 -3.90 5.46
N VAL A 445 9.30 -5.09 6.07
CA VAL A 445 9.07 -5.28 7.51
C VAL A 445 10.10 -4.52 8.35
N CYS A 446 11.37 -4.59 7.96
CA CYS A 446 12.44 -3.86 8.60
C CYS A 446 12.21 -2.33 8.56
N SER A 447 11.78 -1.78 7.42
CA SER A 447 11.42 -0.37 7.28
C SER A 447 10.34 0.06 8.26
N ILE A 448 9.26 -0.73 8.39
CA ILE A 448 8.17 -0.49 9.32
C ILE A 448 8.68 -0.50 10.77
N VAL A 449 9.44 -1.52 11.14
CA VAL A 449 10.01 -1.66 12.50
C VAL A 449 10.95 -0.49 12.82
N LYS A 450 11.75 -0.03 11.84
CA LYS A 450 12.62 1.13 12.02
C LYS A 450 11.83 2.43 12.20
N VAL A 451 10.75 2.63 11.43
CA VAL A 451 9.85 3.78 11.59
C VAL A 451 9.23 3.79 12.98
N MET A 452 8.72 2.65 13.46
CA MET A 452 8.21 2.49 14.82
C MET A 452 9.28 2.79 15.88
N ALA A 453 10.47 2.22 15.74
CA ALA A 453 11.57 2.42 16.70
C ALA A 453 12.00 3.89 16.78
N ARG A 454 12.11 4.58 15.65
CA ARG A 454 12.41 6.02 15.59
C ARG A 454 11.33 6.84 16.27
N ALA A 455 10.06 6.55 16.03
CA ALA A 455 8.94 7.26 16.63
C ALA A 455 9.00 7.17 18.17
N ILE A 456 9.20 5.97 18.70
CA ILE A 456 9.32 5.76 20.16
C ILE A 456 10.58 6.44 20.71
N TYR A 457 11.70 6.37 19.99
CA TYR A 457 12.96 6.99 20.44
C TYR A 457 12.84 8.51 20.57
N HIS A 458 12.26 9.17 19.57
CA HIS A 458 12.14 10.63 19.55
C HIS A 458 11.00 11.15 20.44
N ALA A 459 10.07 10.29 20.86
CA ALA A 459 9.05 10.65 21.84
C ALA A 459 9.61 10.92 23.24
N GLY A 460 10.89 10.58 23.50
CA GLY A 460 11.59 10.94 24.74
C GLY A 460 11.66 9.82 25.77
N ASP A 461 12.13 10.20 26.98
CA ASP A 461 12.45 9.21 28.03
C ASP A 461 11.21 8.63 28.72
N ASN A 462 10.14 9.40 28.85
CA ASN A 462 8.87 8.98 29.42
C ASN A 462 7.72 9.39 28.51
N PRO A 463 7.61 8.73 27.32
CA PRO A 463 6.67 9.13 26.31
C PRO A 463 5.24 8.78 26.73
N THR A 464 4.29 9.63 26.36
CA THR A 464 2.87 9.30 26.29
C THR A 464 2.54 8.76 24.90
N ILE A 465 1.35 8.18 24.74
CA ILE A 465 0.82 7.80 23.40
C ILE A 465 0.83 9.03 22.48
N ALA A 466 0.41 10.19 22.98
CA ALA A 466 0.40 11.43 22.21
C ALA A 466 1.80 11.88 21.76
N ASP A 467 2.83 11.72 22.61
CA ASP A 467 4.22 12.03 22.23
C ASP A 467 4.73 11.10 21.15
N ILE A 468 4.37 9.80 21.21
CA ILE A 468 4.74 8.82 20.20
C ILE A 468 4.05 9.14 18.85
N GLN A 469 2.77 9.49 18.86
CA GLN A 469 2.02 9.88 17.67
C GLN A 469 2.59 11.15 17.03
N ALA A 470 2.85 12.18 17.83
CA ALA A 470 3.46 13.42 17.34
C ALA A 470 4.87 13.20 16.76
N SER A 471 5.67 12.35 17.41
CA SER A 471 6.98 11.94 16.89
C SER A 471 6.86 11.20 15.57
N LEU A 472 5.93 10.24 15.47
CA LEU A 472 5.71 9.44 14.26
C LEU A 472 5.33 10.33 13.07
N ALA A 473 4.47 11.32 13.28
CA ALA A 473 4.03 12.26 12.24
C ALA A 473 5.12 13.27 11.79
N SER A 474 6.27 13.31 12.45
CA SER A 474 7.32 14.31 12.22
C SER A 474 8.72 13.73 12.05
N LEU A 475 8.83 12.48 11.60
CA LEU A 475 10.12 11.78 11.46
C LEU A 475 11.06 12.36 10.41
N GLY A 476 10.53 13.17 9.46
CA GLY A 476 11.29 13.60 8.29
C GLY A 476 11.60 12.44 7.35
N PRO A 477 12.78 12.41 6.71
CA PRO A 477 13.18 11.34 5.82
C PRO A 477 13.19 9.98 6.51
N ILE A 478 12.72 8.95 5.78
CA ILE A 478 12.72 7.57 6.26
C ILE A 478 13.46 6.67 5.27
N ASP A 479 14.01 5.58 5.79
CA ASP A 479 14.53 4.51 4.96
C ASP A 479 13.37 3.67 4.44
N ASN A 480 13.24 3.59 3.13
CA ASN A 480 12.27 2.75 2.46
C ASN A 480 13.01 1.64 1.69
N ASN A 481 12.53 0.42 1.81
CA ASN A 481 13.10 -0.73 1.09
C ASN A 481 13.09 -0.54 -0.44
N GLY A 482 12.10 0.19 -0.96
CA GLY A 482 11.96 0.44 -2.40
C GLY A 482 12.98 1.40 -3.01
N LEU A 483 13.96 1.89 -2.27
CA LEU A 483 14.97 2.84 -2.73
C LEU A 483 14.40 4.16 -3.26
N THR A 484 13.17 4.49 -2.95
CA THR A 484 12.54 5.74 -3.39
C THR A 484 12.63 6.80 -2.31
N PRO A 485 12.75 8.07 -2.66
CA PRO A 485 12.62 9.15 -1.69
C PRO A 485 11.33 9.03 -0.90
N ALA A 486 11.44 9.08 0.41
CA ALA A 486 10.31 8.93 1.32
C ALA A 486 10.51 9.76 2.58
N SER A 487 9.46 10.44 3.03
CA SER A 487 9.46 11.23 4.26
C SER A 487 8.09 11.24 4.94
N ILE A 488 8.09 11.45 6.25
CA ILE A 488 6.88 11.64 7.06
C ILE A 488 7.01 13.00 7.74
N VAL A 489 6.12 13.91 7.42
CA VAL A 489 6.08 15.25 8.00
C VAL A 489 4.65 15.61 8.42
N PRO A 490 4.43 16.54 9.36
CA PRO A 490 3.10 16.93 9.79
C PRO A 490 2.18 17.28 8.62
N GLY A 491 1.01 16.65 8.58
CA GLY A 491 0.03 16.80 7.49
C GLY A 491 0.37 16.03 6.20
N LYS A 492 1.45 15.25 6.18
CA LYS A 492 1.83 14.34 5.11
C LYS A 492 2.38 13.05 5.71
N THR A 493 1.51 12.08 5.92
CA THR A 493 1.83 10.79 6.54
C THR A 493 1.81 9.61 5.57
N GLN A 494 1.51 9.84 4.29
CA GLN A 494 1.89 8.95 3.17
C GLN A 494 3.33 9.27 2.77
N SER A 495 4.20 8.26 2.82
CA SER A 495 5.64 8.54 2.83
C SER A 495 6.28 8.76 1.46
N ALA A 496 5.71 8.19 0.39
CA ALA A 496 6.32 8.27 -0.94
C ALA A 496 6.44 9.72 -1.42
N ASP A 497 7.65 10.15 -1.76
CA ASP A 497 7.95 11.49 -2.29
C ASP A 497 8.11 11.48 -3.81
N ALA A 498 8.31 10.30 -4.40
CA ALA A 498 8.52 10.15 -5.84
C ALA A 498 7.79 8.92 -6.39
N ILE A 499 7.40 9.00 -7.65
CA ILE A 499 6.67 7.99 -8.42
C ILE A 499 7.36 7.82 -9.78
N GLN A 500 7.33 6.60 -10.32
CA GLN A 500 7.82 6.27 -11.66
C GLN A 500 6.77 5.55 -12.48
N THR A 501 7.09 5.29 -13.75
CA THR A 501 6.30 4.44 -14.63
C THR A 501 7.09 3.21 -15.06
N LEU A 502 6.39 2.11 -15.26
CA LEU A 502 6.91 0.83 -15.71
C LEU A 502 6.23 0.43 -17.03
N ASP A 503 6.91 -0.36 -17.83
CA ASP A 503 6.35 -1.01 -19.01
C ASP A 503 6.10 -2.50 -18.73
N TYR A 504 4.94 -2.99 -19.16
CA TYR A 504 4.67 -4.41 -19.27
C TYR A 504 4.91 -4.87 -20.72
N ALA A 505 5.66 -5.94 -20.89
CA ALA A 505 5.94 -6.53 -22.19
C ALA A 505 5.56 -8.01 -22.26
N PHE A 506 4.93 -8.45 -23.35
CA PHE A 506 4.60 -9.83 -23.59
C PHE A 506 4.89 -10.21 -25.06
N PRO A 507 5.45 -11.39 -25.39
CA PRO A 507 5.91 -12.38 -24.42
C PRO A 507 7.03 -11.83 -23.54
N CYS A 508 7.13 -12.33 -22.31
CA CYS A 508 8.11 -11.87 -21.34
C CYS A 508 9.48 -12.48 -21.66
N ASP A 509 10.07 -12.02 -22.76
CA ASP A 509 11.34 -12.52 -23.30
C ASP A 509 12.54 -11.77 -22.70
N LEU A 510 12.46 -11.39 -21.43
CA LEU A 510 13.60 -10.76 -20.79
C LEU A 510 14.77 -11.74 -20.69
N PRO A 511 15.98 -11.34 -21.04
CA PRO A 511 17.15 -12.22 -20.94
C PRO A 511 17.45 -12.56 -19.47
N LEU A 512 18.08 -13.72 -19.22
CA LEU A 512 18.66 -13.97 -17.90
C LEU A 512 19.61 -12.79 -17.53
N PRO A 513 19.59 -12.26 -16.31
CA PRO A 513 19.00 -12.82 -15.09
C PRO A 513 17.52 -12.49 -14.84
N PHE A 514 16.83 -11.85 -15.76
CA PHE A 514 15.44 -11.39 -15.62
C PHE A 514 14.38 -12.49 -15.74
N GLN A 515 14.77 -13.72 -16.01
CA GLN A 515 13.87 -14.87 -15.99
C GLN A 515 14.02 -15.62 -14.68
N ARG A 516 12.89 -16.02 -14.09
CA ARG A 516 12.89 -16.89 -12.93
C ARG A 516 13.30 -18.31 -13.33
N ASP A 517 14.05 -19.02 -12.46
CA ASP A 517 14.48 -20.40 -12.72
C ASP A 517 13.32 -21.39 -12.82
N ASP A 518 12.16 -21.08 -12.21
CA ASP A 518 10.91 -21.86 -12.36
C ASP A 518 10.26 -21.69 -13.73
N GLY A 519 10.79 -20.79 -14.57
CA GLY A 519 10.27 -20.51 -15.91
C GLY A 519 9.09 -19.55 -15.93
N GLU A 520 8.73 -18.95 -14.80
CA GLU A 520 7.74 -17.88 -14.77
C GLU A 520 8.35 -16.57 -15.30
N PRO A 521 7.66 -15.94 -16.25
CA PRO A 521 8.20 -14.75 -16.89
C PRO A 521 8.09 -13.52 -15.98
N ILE A 522 9.12 -12.67 -16.05
CA ILE A 522 9.09 -11.33 -15.50
C ILE A 522 8.78 -10.37 -16.63
N CYS A 523 7.67 -9.68 -16.52
CA CYS A 523 7.13 -8.90 -17.62
C CYS A 523 7.26 -7.39 -17.44
N ILE A 524 7.78 -6.91 -16.30
CA ILE A 524 7.83 -5.49 -15.95
C ILE A 524 9.24 -4.97 -15.97
N THR A 525 9.42 -3.79 -16.58
CA THR A 525 10.69 -3.04 -16.60
C THR A 525 10.46 -1.57 -16.28
N GLY A 526 11.43 -0.91 -15.64
CA GLY A 526 11.40 0.53 -15.41
C GLY A 526 11.42 1.30 -16.74
N ARG A 527 10.54 2.31 -16.86
CA ARG A 527 10.37 3.09 -18.09
C ARG A 527 11.08 4.43 -18.06
N GLY A 528 11.30 5.00 -16.94
CA GLY A 528 11.84 6.35 -16.84
C GLY A 528 12.40 6.63 -15.46
N ASP A 529 12.63 7.90 -15.18
CA ASP A 529 13.11 8.34 -13.89
C ASP A 529 11.96 8.57 -12.91
N PHE A 530 12.25 8.49 -11.64
CA PHE A 530 11.33 8.93 -10.60
C PHE A 530 11.07 10.43 -10.74
N ARG A 531 9.83 10.82 -10.52
CA ARG A 531 9.36 12.21 -10.52
C ARG A 531 8.60 12.50 -9.24
N PRO A 532 8.53 13.78 -8.82
CA PRO A 532 7.79 14.13 -7.61
C PRO A 532 6.37 13.58 -7.61
N ALA A 533 5.95 13.01 -6.49
CA ALA A 533 4.55 12.64 -6.28
C ALA A 533 3.68 13.91 -6.29
N PRO A 534 2.55 13.95 -7.02
CA PRO A 534 1.65 15.09 -7.03
C PRO A 534 0.97 15.23 -5.66
N ARG A 535 0.77 16.45 -5.20
CA ARG A 535 0.16 16.78 -3.90
C ARG A 535 -0.94 17.80 -4.03
#